data_57d27f9d7e74725be184981d39bfcf4b
#
_entry.id   57d27f9d7e74725be184981d39bfcf4b
#
_cell.length_a   1.000
_cell.length_b   1.000
_cell.length_c   1.000
_cell.angle_alpha   90.00
_cell.angle_beta   90.00
_cell.angle_gamma   90.00
#
_symmetry.space_group_name_H-M   'P 1'
#
loop_
_entity.id
_entity.type
_entity.pdbx_description
1 polymer ?
#
loop_
_entity_poly.entity_id
_entity_poly.type
_entity_poly.pdbx_seq_one_letter_code
_entity_poly.pdbx_strand_id
1 'polypeptide(L)'
;MYRRQFLKYMGSSGLGLLLSRQSLLAQEAVPDRFWISVNAGGGWDPTYFVDPKGNRPRLDGRGPVNNYSVNAIQSAGNIRFPSSYPEDIDPPDANSPGHFANFFPKHASRLLVINGVDTQTNNHDSGSRYVWSGKIESGYPSFAALAAATTAPSQPLAYISNGGYDNTASLVAPARIGGGDVFQKLAHPNASRPTADVEKRR
;
A
#
# COMPACT_ATOMS: atom_id res chain seq x y z
N MET A 1 5.78 -2.54 59.66
CA MET A 1 5.90 -3.60 58.63
C MET A 1 7.26 -4.27 58.79
N TYR A 2 7.33 -5.56 59.18
CA TYR A 2 8.58 -6.22 59.51
C TYR A 2 9.36 -6.58 58.25
N ARG A 3 10.68 -6.33 58.27
CA ARG A 3 11.62 -6.53 57.14
C ARG A 3 11.47 -7.91 56.46
N ARG A 4 11.16 -8.96 57.25
CA ARG A 4 10.90 -10.33 56.75
C ARG A 4 9.60 -10.48 55.95
N GLN A 5 8.59 -9.71 56.26
CA GLN A 5 7.32 -9.71 55.48
C GLN A 5 7.49 -9.01 54.14
N PHE A 6 8.25 -7.91 54.09
CA PHE A 6 8.58 -7.20 52.88
C PHE A 6 9.34 -8.11 51.89
N LEU A 7 10.34 -8.86 52.38
CA LEU A 7 11.12 -9.81 51.53
C LEU A 7 10.25 -10.96 51.01
N LYS A 8 9.29 -11.45 51.79
CA LYS A 8 8.32 -12.48 51.31
C LYS A 8 7.43 -11.95 50.22
N TYR A 9 6.95 -10.73 50.31
CA TYR A 9 6.11 -10.11 49.25
C TYR A 9 6.93 -9.75 48.01
N MET A 10 8.17 -9.34 48.15
CA MET A 10 9.10 -9.14 47.02
C MET A 10 9.44 -10.44 46.30
N GLY A 11 9.64 -11.53 47.04
CA GLY A 11 9.89 -12.84 46.43
C GLY A 11 8.69 -13.39 45.65
N SER A 12 7.48 -13.24 46.20
CA SER A 12 6.26 -13.69 45.51
C SER A 12 5.89 -12.84 44.29
N SER A 13 6.13 -11.54 44.36
CA SER A 13 5.93 -10.65 43.21
C SER A 13 6.97 -10.86 42.09
N GLY A 14 8.22 -11.18 42.45
CA GLY A 14 9.27 -11.54 41.51
C GLY A 14 8.97 -12.84 40.74
N LEU A 15 8.42 -13.85 41.43
CA LEU A 15 8.02 -15.10 40.80
C LEU A 15 6.81 -14.91 39.88
N GLY A 16 5.86 -14.06 40.26
CA GLY A 16 4.69 -13.70 39.41
C GLY A 16 5.11 -13.00 38.12
N LEU A 17 6.11 -12.12 38.17
CA LEU A 17 6.66 -11.45 37.00
C LEU A 17 7.47 -12.41 36.09
N LEU A 18 8.11 -13.44 36.65
CA LEU A 18 8.80 -14.46 35.84
C LEU A 18 7.83 -15.40 35.15
N LEU A 19 6.71 -15.74 35.82
CA LEU A 19 5.67 -16.58 35.21
C LEU A 19 4.83 -15.82 34.16
N SER A 20 4.66 -14.52 34.33
CA SER A 20 3.98 -13.69 33.32
C SER A 20 4.83 -13.45 32.06
N ARG A 21 6.16 -13.63 32.16
CA ARG A 21 7.02 -13.55 30.97
C ARG A 21 6.84 -14.72 29.99
N GLN A 22 6.35 -15.86 30.45
CA GLN A 22 6.08 -16.99 29.55
C GLN A 22 4.84 -16.75 28.67
N SER A 23 3.89 -15.95 29.11
CA SER A 23 2.76 -15.55 28.27
C SER A 23 3.08 -14.39 27.30
N LEU A 24 4.17 -13.63 27.58
CA LEU A 24 4.67 -12.59 26.67
C LEU A 24 5.53 -13.15 25.52
N LEU A 25 5.86 -14.44 25.56
CA LEU A 25 6.54 -15.15 24.49
C LEU A 25 5.59 -16.02 23.66
N ALA A 26 4.29 -15.91 23.86
CA ALA A 26 3.34 -16.39 22.87
C ALA A 26 3.56 -15.53 21.61
N GLN A 27 4.45 -15.98 20.75
CA GLN A 27 4.65 -15.41 19.43
C GLN A 27 3.30 -15.51 18.74
N GLU A 28 2.58 -14.37 18.70
CA GLU A 28 1.39 -14.30 17.86
C GLU A 28 1.81 -14.80 16.48
N ALA A 29 1.05 -15.75 15.96
CA ALA A 29 1.31 -16.28 14.64
C ALA A 29 1.38 -15.09 13.67
N VAL A 30 2.50 -14.98 12.97
CA VAL A 30 2.65 -13.95 11.92
C VAL A 30 1.46 -14.14 10.98
N PRO A 31 0.67 -13.11 10.72
CA PRO A 31 -0.49 -13.26 9.87
C PRO A 31 -0.05 -13.75 8.49
N ASP A 32 -0.69 -14.78 7.98
CA ASP A 32 -0.41 -15.37 6.66
C ASP A 32 -0.72 -14.41 5.49
N ARG A 33 -1.19 -13.21 5.81
CA ARG A 33 -1.65 -12.23 4.81
C ARG A 33 -1.02 -10.87 5.06
N PHE A 34 -0.49 -10.30 3.99
CA PHE A 34 0.00 -8.94 3.95
C PHE A 34 -0.95 -8.08 3.12
N TRP A 35 -1.22 -6.87 3.62
CA TRP A 35 -1.95 -5.85 2.90
C TRP A 35 -0.97 -4.87 2.28
N ILE A 36 -1.05 -4.69 0.97
CA ILE A 36 -0.24 -3.73 0.25
C ILE A 36 -1.19 -2.72 -0.37
N SER A 37 -1.11 -1.47 0.08
CA SER A 37 -1.87 -0.35 -0.48
C SER A 37 -0.94 0.50 -1.34
N VAL A 38 -1.30 0.66 -2.61
CA VAL A 38 -0.52 1.46 -3.56
C VAL A 38 -1.38 2.61 -4.04
N ASN A 39 -0.86 3.83 -3.92
CA ASN A 39 -1.50 5.02 -4.46
C ASN A 39 -0.72 5.54 -5.65
N ALA A 40 -1.34 5.53 -6.82
CA ALA A 40 -0.85 6.23 -7.99
C ALA A 40 -1.36 7.66 -7.96
N GLY A 41 -0.64 8.55 -7.27
CA GLY A 41 -0.99 9.96 -7.14
C GLY A 41 -0.58 10.79 -8.36
N GLY A 42 -1.03 12.03 -8.41
CA GLY A 42 -0.52 13.01 -9.37
C GLY A 42 -1.19 13.06 -10.74
N GLY A 43 -2.44 12.64 -10.86
CA GLY A 43 -3.21 12.81 -12.09
C GLY A 43 -3.15 11.60 -13.03
N TRP A 44 -3.07 10.42 -12.47
CA TRP A 44 -3.20 9.18 -13.23
C TRP A 44 -4.54 9.11 -13.95
N ASP A 45 -4.51 8.81 -15.25
CA ASP A 45 -5.71 8.71 -16.07
C ASP A 45 -6.27 7.28 -16.09
N PRO A 46 -7.35 6.97 -15.36
CA PRO A 46 -7.95 5.64 -15.32
C PRO A 46 -8.52 5.20 -16.67
N THR A 47 -8.76 6.15 -17.61
CA THR A 47 -9.32 5.83 -18.92
C THR A 47 -8.31 5.20 -19.88
N TYR A 48 -7.02 5.31 -19.56
CA TYR A 48 -5.96 4.54 -20.21
C TYR A 48 -5.60 3.26 -19.46
N PHE A 49 -6.42 2.84 -18.50
CA PHE A 49 -6.15 1.62 -17.73
C PHE A 49 -7.41 0.73 -17.62
N VAL A 50 -8.21 0.89 -16.58
CA VAL A 50 -9.32 -0.03 -16.27
C VAL A 50 -10.72 0.58 -16.43
N ASP A 51 -10.80 1.83 -16.90
CA ASP A 51 -12.05 2.51 -17.25
C ASP A 51 -12.02 3.09 -18.66
N PRO A 52 -11.73 2.29 -19.71
CA PRO A 52 -11.53 2.76 -21.05
C PRO A 52 -12.81 3.33 -21.65
N LYS A 53 -12.73 4.52 -22.25
CA LYS A 53 -13.85 5.21 -22.91
C LYS A 53 -13.73 5.17 -24.44
N GLY A 54 -12.52 5.28 -24.96
CA GLY A 54 -12.27 5.37 -26.41
C GLY A 54 -12.73 6.69 -27.02
N ASN A 55 -12.74 6.73 -28.35
CA ASN A 55 -13.06 7.92 -29.14
C ASN A 55 -14.55 8.11 -29.42
N ARG A 56 -15.44 7.58 -28.60
CA ARG A 56 -16.87 7.85 -28.71
C ARG A 56 -17.17 9.32 -28.40
N PRO A 57 -17.99 9.98 -29.21
CA PRO A 57 -18.47 11.30 -28.86
C PRO A 57 -19.20 11.30 -27.53
N ARG A 58 -19.01 12.35 -26.74
CA ARG A 58 -19.72 12.54 -25.47
C ARG A 58 -21.16 12.97 -25.74
N LEU A 59 -22.05 12.58 -24.82
CA LEU A 59 -23.47 12.99 -24.90
C LEU A 59 -23.67 14.51 -24.76
N ASP A 60 -22.71 15.19 -24.13
CA ASP A 60 -22.73 16.66 -23.95
C ASP A 60 -22.18 17.46 -25.15
N GLY A 61 -21.88 16.79 -26.26
CA GLY A 61 -21.34 17.40 -27.48
C GLY A 61 -19.86 17.80 -27.40
N ARG A 62 -19.18 17.54 -26.29
CA ARG A 62 -17.73 17.72 -26.20
C ARG A 62 -17.01 16.59 -26.94
N GLY A 63 -15.74 16.82 -27.26
CA GLY A 63 -14.91 15.80 -27.90
C GLY A 63 -14.83 14.50 -27.10
N PRO A 64 -14.27 13.45 -27.69
CA PRO A 64 -14.11 12.16 -27.03
C PRO A 64 -13.20 12.27 -25.78
N VAL A 65 -13.34 11.30 -24.87
CA VAL A 65 -12.48 11.24 -23.66
C VAL A 65 -11.07 10.82 -24.04
N ASN A 66 -10.97 9.84 -24.96
CA ASN A 66 -9.68 9.32 -25.42
C ASN A 66 -9.58 9.43 -26.94
N ASN A 67 -8.37 9.49 -27.46
CA ASN A 67 -8.09 9.53 -28.89
C ASN A 67 -8.05 8.14 -29.54
N TYR A 68 -7.83 7.08 -28.77
CA TYR A 68 -7.80 5.72 -29.31
C TYR A 68 -9.21 5.21 -29.68
N SER A 69 -9.26 4.34 -30.67
CA SER A 69 -10.53 3.76 -31.15
C SER A 69 -11.23 2.95 -30.06
N VAL A 70 -12.55 3.00 -30.03
CA VAL A 70 -13.36 2.09 -29.18
C VAL A 70 -13.10 0.62 -29.49
N ASN A 71 -12.70 0.31 -30.74
CA ASN A 71 -12.34 -1.05 -31.15
C ASN A 71 -11.01 -1.52 -30.54
N ALA A 72 -10.20 -0.63 -30.00
CA ALA A 72 -8.98 -0.95 -29.27
C ALA A 72 -9.26 -1.36 -27.81
N ILE A 73 -10.52 -1.30 -27.37
CA ILE A 73 -10.89 -1.73 -26.03
C ILE A 73 -11.05 -3.25 -26.01
N GLN A 74 -10.24 -3.90 -25.21
CA GLN A 74 -10.25 -5.35 -24.99
C GLN A 74 -10.92 -5.70 -23.67
N SER A 75 -11.18 -6.99 -23.47
CA SER A 75 -11.75 -7.52 -22.24
C SER A 75 -11.03 -8.78 -21.78
N ALA A 76 -10.83 -8.89 -20.47
CA ALA A 76 -10.41 -10.11 -19.83
C ALA A 76 -11.39 -10.39 -18.65
N GLY A 77 -12.26 -11.38 -18.83
CA GLY A 77 -13.39 -11.56 -17.94
C GLY A 77 -14.32 -10.33 -18.01
N ASN A 78 -14.62 -9.75 -16.85
CA ASN A 78 -15.42 -8.53 -16.72
C ASN A 78 -14.60 -7.23 -16.70
N ILE A 79 -13.29 -7.32 -16.81
CA ILE A 79 -12.40 -6.16 -16.81
C ILE A 79 -12.14 -5.71 -18.24
N ARG A 80 -12.33 -4.41 -18.49
CA ARG A 80 -12.06 -3.78 -19.78
C ARG A 80 -10.78 -2.95 -19.66
N PHE A 81 -9.98 -2.96 -20.72
CA PHE A 81 -8.73 -2.21 -20.79
C PHE A 81 -8.41 -1.80 -22.23
N PRO A 82 -7.67 -0.70 -22.47
CA PRO A 82 -7.26 -0.34 -23.83
C PRO A 82 -6.11 -1.22 -24.29
N SER A 83 -6.04 -1.53 -25.59
CA SER A 83 -4.85 -2.14 -26.19
C SER A 83 -3.81 -1.09 -26.61
N SER A 84 -4.13 0.20 -26.49
CA SER A 84 -3.27 1.33 -26.85
C SER A 84 -2.77 2.05 -25.59
N TYR A 85 -1.60 2.63 -25.70
CA TYR A 85 -1.00 3.50 -24.70
C TYR A 85 -1.11 4.97 -25.16
N PRO A 86 -1.03 5.95 -24.26
CA PRO A 86 -0.90 7.36 -24.63
C PRO A 86 0.29 7.57 -25.57
N GLU A 87 0.16 8.51 -26.52
CA GLU A 87 1.18 8.76 -27.56
C GLU A 87 2.52 9.25 -27.00
N ASP A 88 2.50 9.85 -25.82
CA ASP A 88 3.67 10.36 -25.08
C ASP A 88 4.32 9.34 -24.16
N ILE A 89 3.82 8.10 -24.13
CA ILE A 89 4.33 7.05 -23.29
C ILE A 89 4.77 5.86 -24.14
N ASP A 90 6.03 5.51 -24.06
CA ASP A 90 6.53 4.28 -24.65
C ASP A 90 5.87 3.08 -23.95
N PRO A 91 5.15 2.24 -24.70
CA PRO A 91 4.55 1.06 -24.11
C PRO A 91 5.64 0.10 -23.61
N PRO A 92 5.36 -0.69 -22.56
CA PRO A 92 6.22 -1.81 -22.20
C PRO A 92 6.44 -2.73 -23.39
N ASP A 93 7.57 -3.42 -23.43
CA ASP A 93 7.79 -4.50 -24.42
C ASP A 93 6.56 -5.42 -24.49
N ALA A 94 6.12 -5.75 -25.71
CA ALA A 94 4.94 -6.58 -25.92
C ALA A 94 5.00 -7.94 -25.21
N ASN A 95 6.20 -8.44 -24.93
CA ASN A 95 6.43 -9.66 -24.15
C ASN A 95 6.52 -9.41 -22.64
N SER A 96 6.55 -8.13 -22.20
CA SER A 96 6.62 -7.79 -20.78
C SER A 96 5.38 -8.26 -20.04
N PRO A 97 5.52 -8.81 -18.81
CA PRO A 97 4.38 -9.13 -17.94
C PRO A 97 3.51 -7.92 -17.62
N GLY A 98 4.06 -6.69 -17.69
CA GLY A 98 3.35 -5.44 -17.46
C GLY A 98 2.57 -4.93 -18.66
N HIS A 99 2.76 -5.49 -19.86
CA HIS A 99 1.97 -5.14 -21.03
C HIS A 99 0.50 -5.53 -20.82
N PHE A 100 -0.43 -4.64 -21.13
CA PHE A 100 -1.87 -4.84 -20.85
C PHE A 100 -2.41 -6.15 -21.42
N ALA A 101 -2.01 -6.50 -22.65
CA ALA A 101 -2.43 -7.74 -23.28
C ALA A 101 -1.93 -9.01 -22.60
N ASN A 102 -0.87 -8.90 -21.79
CA ASN A 102 -0.34 -10.01 -21.00
C ASN A 102 -0.85 -9.98 -19.57
N PHE A 103 -0.93 -8.78 -18.96
CA PHE A 103 -1.31 -8.59 -17.57
C PHE A 103 -2.77 -8.96 -17.31
N PHE A 104 -3.71 -8.38 -18.05
CA PHE A 104 -5.13 -8.56 -17.77
C PHE A 104 -5.61 -9.99 -18.00
N PRO A 105 -5.30 -10.68 -19.12
CA PRO A 105 -5.70 -12.07 -19.28
C PRO A 105 -5.18 -12.99 -18.17
N LYS A 106 -3.99 -12.71 -17.66
CA LYS A 106 -3.37 -13.51 -16.59
C LYS A 106 -3.96 -13.23 -15.21
N HIS A 107 -4.39 -12.01 -14.93
CA HIS A 107 -4.70 -11.57 -13.57
C HIS A 107 -6.18 -11.18 -13.35
N ALA A 108 -6.99 -11.01 -14.39
CA ALA A 108 -8.37 -10.51 -14.30
C ALA A 108 -9.23 -11.28 -13.29
N SER A 109 -9.09 -12.61 -13.20
CA SER A 109 -9.85 -13.44 -12.26
C SER A 109 -9.54 -13.15 -10.77
N ARG A 110 -8.46 -12.43 -10.50
CA ARG A 110 -8.00 -12.05 -9.15
C ARG A 110 -8.12 -10.55 -8.88
N LEU A 111 -8.66 -9.79 -9.82
CA LEU A 111 -8.79 -8.35 -9.73
C LEU A 111 -10.25 -7.97 -9.49
N LEU A 112 -10.44 -7.01 -8.59
CA LEU A 112 -11.68 -6.27 -8.43
C LEU A 112 -11.41 -4.83 -8.85
N VAL A 113 -12.18 -4.32 -9.81
CA VAL A 113 -12.11 -2.94 -10.29
C VAL A 113 -13.38 -2.21 -9.87
N ILE A 114 -13.22 -1.05 -9.24
CA ILE A 114 -14.31 -0.17 -8.85
C ILE A 114 -14.10 1.16 -9.57
N ASN A 115 -14.91 1.41 -10.57
CA ASN A 115 -14.90 2.65 -11.35
C ASN A 115 -16.01 3.61 -10.88
N GLY A 116 -15.90 4.89 -11.24
CA GLY A 116 -16.92 5.89 -10.96
C GLY A 116 -16.97 6.35 -9.49
N VAL A 117 -15.90 6.15 -8.74
CA VAL A 117 -15.79 6.69 -7.37
C VAL A 117 -15.61 8.20 -7.45
N ASP A 118 -16.60 8.96 -6.94
CA ASP A 118 -16.52 10.40 -6.82
C ASP A 118 -15.82 10.79 -5.52
N THR A 119 -14.67 11.43 -5.60
CA THR A 119 -13.92 11.94 -4.45
C THR A 119 -14.39 13.32 -3.98
N GLN A 120 -15.40 13.90 -4.65
CA GLN A 120 -16.00 15.21 -4.35
C GLN A 120 -14.99 16.38 -4.34
N THR A 121 -13.82 16.18 -4.94
CA THR A 121 -12.76 17.19 -5.02
C THR A 121 -11.86 16.95 -6.23
N ASN A 122 -11.35 18.02 -6.80
CA ASN A 122 -10.30 18.01 -7.82
C ASN A 122 -8.92 18.40 -7.27
N ASN A 123 -8.79 18.54 -5.95
CA ASN A 123 -7.53 18.85 -5.30
C ASN A 123 -6.76 17.57 -4.95
N HIS A 124 -5.49 17.49 -5.31
CA HIS A 124 -4.66 16.29 -5.11
C HIS A 124 -4.58 15.87 -3.64
N ASP A 125 -4.36 16.81 -2.71
CA ASP A 125 -4.18 16.49 -1.29
C ASP A 125 -5.48 16.02 -0.65
N SER A 126 -6.59 16.73 -0.92
CA SER A 126 -7.91 16.36 -0.41
C SER A 126 -8.40 15.06 -1.01
N GLY A 127 -8.18 14.86 -2.33
CA GLY A 127 -8.52 13.63 -3.03
C GLY A 127 -7.73 12.44 -2.51
N SER A 128 -6.43 12.60 -2.29
CA SER A 128 -5.60 11.55 -1.68
C SER A 128 -6.09 11.20 -0.27
N ARG A 129 -6.39 12.20 0.57
CA ARG A 129 -6.96 11.94 1.90
C ARG A 129 -8.27 11.17 1.82
N TYR A 130 -9.17 11.59 0.92
CA TYR A 130 -10.45 10.93 0.75
C TYR A 130 -10.30 9.47 0.33
N VAL A 131 -9.45 9.19 -0.67
CA VAL A 131 -9.17 7.82 -1.14
C VAL A 131 -8.60 6.95 -0.02
N TRP A 132 -7.69 7.51 0.78
CA TRP A 132 -7.03 6.74 1.84
C TRP A 132 -7.82 6.59 3.13
N SER A 133 -8.68 7.55 3.47
CA SER A 133 -9.38 7.57 4.78
C SER A 133 -10.91 7.57 4.68
N GLY A 134 -11.47 7.76 3.48
CA GLY A 134 -12.91 7.99 3.29
C GLY A 134 -13.37 9.37 3.78
N LYS A 135 -12.43 10.29 4.09
CA LYS A 135 -12.72 11.64 4.59
C LYS A 135 -11.85 12.68 3.92
N ILE A 136 -12.44 13.83 3.57
CA ILE A 136 -11.72 14.98 3.03
C ILE A 136 -10.91 15.68 4.13
N GLU A 137 -11.45 15.73 5.35
CA GLU A 137 -10.82 16.34 6.51
C GLU A 137 -9.58 15.57 6.93
N SER A 138 -8.63 16.27 7.52
CA SER A 138 -7.43 15.66 8.11
C SER A 138 -7.72 15.00 9.47
N GLY A 139 -6.83 14.12 9.92
CA GLY A 139 -6.89 13.51 11.26
C GLY A 139 -7.49 12.10 11.30
N TYR A 140 -8.21 11.69 10.27
CA TYR A 140 -8.74 10.32 10.19
C TYR A 140 -7.62 9.33 9.81
N PRO A 141 -7.66 8.09 10.34
CA PRO A 141 -6.67 7.08 9.98
C PRO A 141 -6.82 6.64 8.53
N SER A 142 -5.70 6.30 7.90
CA SER A 142 -5.75 5.64 6.59
C SER A 142 -6.33 4.24 6.70
N PHE A 143 -6.91 3.73 5.62
CA PHE A 143 -7.37 2.33 5.54
C PHE A 143 -6.26 1.34 5.89
N ALA A 144 -5.04 1.59 5.42
CA ALA A 144 -3.90 0.74 5.72
C ALA A 144 -3.57 0.73 7.23
N ALA A 145 -3.67 1.88 7.91
CA ALA A 145 -3.50 1.96 9.35
C ALA A 145 -4.61 1.21 10.11
N LEU A 146 -5.86 1.32 9.64
CA LEU A 146 -6.98 0.55 10.20
C LEU A 146 -6.77 -0.96 10.01
N ALA A 147 -6.37 -1.39 8.82
CA ALA A 147 -6.08 -2.79 8.55
C ALA A 147 -4.97 -3.30 9.48
N ALA A 148 -3.86 -2.57 9.60
CA ALA A 148 -2.75 -2.94 10.48
C ALA A 148 -3.18 -3.03 11.96
N ALA A 149 -3.92 -2.03 12.45
CA ALA A 149 -4.40 -2.01 13.83
C ALA A 149 -5.40 -3.13 14.17
N THR A 150 -6.13 -3.62 13.17
CA THR A 150 -7.12 -4.70 13.38
C THR A 150 -6.55 -6.09 13.17
N THR A 151 -5.58 -6.26 12.27
CA THR A 151 -5.05 -7.57 11.89
C THR A 151 -3.77 -7.96 12.61
N ALA A 152 -2.96 -6.99 13.02
CA ALA A 152 -1.64 -7.24 13.60
C ALA A 152 -1.21 -6.18 14.63
N PRO A 153 -2.06 -5.83 15.64
CA PRO A 153 -1.81 -4.69 16.53
C PRO A 153 -0.52 -4.82 17.37
N SER A 154 -0.11 -6.04 17.67
CA SER A 154 1.05 -6.33 18.52
C SER A 154 2.34 -6.60 17.74
N GLN A 155 2.29 -6.59 16.41
CA GLN A 155 3.48 -6.84 15.61
C GLN A 155 4.41 -5.64 15.61
N PRO A 156 5.74 -5.82 15.74
CA PRO A 156 6.71 -4.72 15.80
C PRO A 156 6.69 -3.81 14.56
N LEU A 157 6.36 -4.35 13.39
CA LEU A 157 6.27 -3.64 12.12
C LEU A 157 4.90 -3.84 11.48
N ALA A 158 3.85 -3.66 12.28
CA ALA A 158 2.46 -3.83 11.83
C ALA A 158 2.09 -2.92 10.66
N TYR A 159 2.67 -1.71 10.60
CA TYR A 159 2.40 -0.73 9.56
C TYR A 159 3.68 -0.10 9.04
N ILE A 160 3.98 -0.34 7.78
CA ILE A 160 5.10 0.25 7.07
C ILE A 160 4.56 1.23 6.04
N SER A 161 5.05 2.48 6.05
CA SER A 161 4.65 3.53 5.10
C SER A 161 5.85 4.05 4.32
N ASN A 162 5.68 4.20 3.01
CA ASN A 162 6.65 4.86 2.13
C ASN A 162 6.20 6.29 1.74
N GLY A 163 5.31 6.89 2.50
CA GLY A 163 4.80 8.24 2.28
C GLY A 163 3.33 8.29 1.86
N GLY A 164 2.89 9.46 1.37
CA GLY A 164 1.48 9.72 1.10
C GLY A 164 0.70 10.01 2.38
N TYR A 165 -0.62 9.76 2.34
CA TYR A 165 -1.48 9.93 3.51
C TYR A 165 -1.39 8.69 4.42
N ASP A 166 -0.53 8.75 5.42
CA ASP A 166 -0.23 7.64 6.34
C ASP A 166 -0.64 7.94 7.80
N ASN A 167 -1.66 8.78 7.98
CA ASN A 167 -2.18 9.07 9.32
C ASN A 167 -2.71 7.79 9.97
N THR A 168 -2.28 7.54 11.19
CA THR A 168 -2.69 6.36 11.96
C THR A 168 -3.72 6.69 13.05
N ALA A 169 -4.00 7.97 13.32
CA ALA A 169 -4.80 8.42 14.46
C ALA A 169 -4.40 7.73 15.78
N SER A 170 -3.11 7.46 15.95
CA SER A 170 -2.52 6.74 17.10
C SER A 170 -2.99 5.28 17.30
N LEU A 171 -3.64 4.68 16.30
CA LEU A 171 -4.10 3.28 16.40
C LEU A 171 -2.96 2.28 16.30
N VAL A 172 -1.91 2.61 15.55
CA VAL A 172 -0.72 1.79 15.34
C VAL A 172 0.49 2.69 15.11
N ALA A 173 1.66 2.25 15.56
CA ALA A 173 2.90 2.98 15.31
C ALA A 173 3.37 2.76 13.85
N PRO A 174 3.52 3.82 13.04
CA PRO A 174 4.00 3.68 11.66
C PRO A 174 5.53 3.57 11.63
N ALA A 175 6.05 2.60 10.91
CA ALA A 175 7.43 2.58 10.48
C ALA A 175 7.54 3.30 9.13
N ARG A 176 8.04 4.55 9.13
CA ARG A 176 8.19 5.33 7.91
C ARG A 176 9.53 5.08 7.26
N ILE A 177 9.51 4.55 6.05
CA ILE A 177 10.67 4.34 5.20
C ILE A 177 10.71 5.43 4.13
N GLY A 178 11.11 6.63 4.53
CA GLY A 178 11.21 7.76 3.60
C GLY A 178 12.37 7.57 2.61
N GLY A 179 12.06 7.71 1.31
CA GLY A 179 13.06 7.67 0.23
C GLY A 179 13.17 6.29 -0.45
N GLY A 180 13.25 6.31 -1.79
CA GLY A 180 13.35 5.10 -2.61
C GLY A 180 14.59 4.25 -2.32
N ASP A 181 15.67 4.87 -1.84
CA ASP A 181 16.91 4.20 -1.47
C ASP A 181 16.77 3.32 -0.22
N VAL A 182 15.93 3.70 0.74
CA VAL A 182 15.67 2.89 1.94
C VAL A 182 14.89 1.63 1.56
N PHE A 183 13.87 1.76 0.72
CA PHE A 183 13.11 0.62 0.23
C PHE A 183 13.99 -0.34 -0.58
N GLN A 184 14.84 0.21 -1.45
CA GLN A 184 15.79 -0.58 -2.23
C GLN A 184 16.80 -1.31 -1.34
N LYS A 185 17.31 -0.67 -0.28
CA LYS A 185 18.21 -1.29 0.70
C LYS A 185 17.52 -2.40 1.51
N LEU A 186 16.23 -2.24 1.85
CA LEU A 186 15.46 -3.28 2.52
C LEU A 186 15.18 -4.47 1.60
N ALA A 187 14.83 -4.21 0.33
CA ALA A 187 14.56 -5.26 -0.66
C ALA A 187 15.85 -6.00 -1.08
N HIS A 188 16.98 -5.31 -1.10
CA HIS A 188 18.28 -5.85 -1.51
C HIS A 188 19.38 -5.53 -0.49
N PRO A 189 19.33 -6.09 0.73
CA PRO A 189 20.26 -5.73 1.80
C PRO A 189 21.73 -6.03 1.46
N ASN A 190 21.97 -6.99 0.57
CA ASN A 190 23.32 -7.35 0.14
C ASN A 190 23.91 -6.35 -0.87
N ALA A 191 23.09 -5.62 -1.63
CA ALA A 191 23.56 -4.59 -2.56
C ALA A 191 24.13 -3.36 -1.84
N SER A 192 23.83 -3.20 -0.56
CA SER A 192 24.28 -2.06 0.27
C SER A 192 25.53 -2.37 1.08
N ARG A 193 26.09 -3.58 0.98
CA ARG A 193 27.32 -3.92 1.70
C ARG A 193 28.49 -3.16 1.08
N PRO A 194 29.34 -2.52 1.91
CA PRO A 194 30.58 -1.92 1.43
C PRO A 194 31.42 -2.99 0.72
N THR A 195 31.97 -2.63 -0.43
CA THR A 195 32.96 -3.48 -1.07
C THR A 195 34.19 -3.62 -0.17
N ALA A 196 34.94 -4.71 -0.27
CA ALA A 196 36.12 -5.00 0.53
C ALA A 196 37.14 -3.85 0.59
N ASP A 197 37.17 -2.99 -0.44
CA ASP A 197 38.04 -1.79 -0.51
C ASP A 197 37.57 -0.63 0.40
N VAL A 198 36.29 -0.58 0.75
CA VAL A 198 35.74 0.39 1.70
C VAL A 198 35.99 -0.05 3.12
N GLU A 199 35.99 -1.36 3.41
CA GLU A 199 36.30 -1.92 4.72
C GLU A 199 37.78 -1.72 5.10
N LYS A 200 38.71 -1.71 4.13
CA LYS A 200 40.13 -1.46 4.37
C LYS A 200 40.46 0.00 4.73
N ARG A 201 39.54 0.94 4.54
CA ARG A 201 39.75 2.38 4.83
C ARG A 201 39.07 2.85 6.13
N ARG A 202 38.47 1.94 6.87
CA ARG A 202 37.92 2.16 8.21
C ARG A 202 38.79 1.48 9.26
#